data_96487c49d1e78111f7d0c3f1e263ee3e
#
_entry.id   96487c49d1e78111f7d0c3f1e263ee3e
#
_cell.length_a   1.000
_cell.length_b   1.000
_cell.length_c   1.000
_cell.angle_alpha   90.00
_cell.angle_beta   90.00
_cell.angle_gamma   90.00
#
_symmetry.space_group_name_H-M   'P 1'
#
loop_
_entity.id
_entity.type
_entity.pdbx_description
1 polymer ?
#
loop_
_entity_poly.entity_id
_entity_poly.type
_entity_poly.pdbx_seq_one_letter_code
_entity_poly.pdbx_strand_id
1 'polypeptide(L)'
;MKGFGDLQKMMKSAKEMQEKLQKELAELRIEGTSGGGMVAVTLDGQKSLISLKLDPEVVNKDDIDMLQDLIMAAFNDAAAKVDEHLSQKLGSLGAGLKIPGMF
;
A
#
# COMPACT_ATOMS: atom_id res chain seq x y z
N MET A 1 42.02 -7.46 -4.57
CA MET A 1 41.16 -7.07 -5.69
C MET A 1 40.05 -6.14 -5.24
N LYS A 2 40.12 -4.91 -5.64
CA LYS A 2 39.16 -3.89 -5.22
C LYS A 2 37.73 -4.13 -5.72
N GLY A 3 37.57 -4.83 -6.86
CA GLY A 3 36.22 -5.07 -7.42
C GLY A 3 35.35 -6.04 -6.65
N PHE A 4 35.92 -6.99 -5.95
CA PHE A 4 35.15 -7.98 -5.17
C PHE A 4 34.60 -7.41 -3.87
N GLY A 5 35.40 -6.61 -3.18
CA GLY A 5 34.96 -5.96 -1.95
C GLY A 5 33.85 -4.94 -2.19
N ASP A 6 33.94 -4.18 -3.29
CA ASP A 6 32.94 -3.20 -3.67
C ASP A 6 31.62 -3.86 -4.08
N LEU A 7 31.69 -4.98 -4.81
CA LEU A 7 30.50 -5.71 -5.19
C LEU A 7 29.78 -6.28 -3.97
N GLN A 8 30.52 -6.84 -3.00
CA GLN A 8 29.93 -7.36 -1.77
C GLN A 8 29.26 -6.26 -0.94
N LYS A 9 29.93 -5.08 -0.85
CA LYS A 9 29.33 -3.94 -0.16
C LYS A 9 28.07 -3.44 -0.85
N MET A 10 28.05 -3.42 -2.17
CA MET A 10 26.88 -3.01 -2.94
C MET A 10 25.74 -4.00 -2.75
N MET A 11 26.02 -5.29 -2.75
CA MET A 11 24.99 -6.33 -2.53
C MET A 11 24.43 -6.24 -1.11
N LYS A 12 25.29 -6.02 -0.12
CA LYS A 12 24.85 -5.86 1.26
C LYS A 12 23.98 -4.62 1.44
N SER A 13 24.39 -3.50 0.85
CA SER A 13 23.62 -2.26 0.88
C SER A 13 22.25 -2.42 0.23
N ALA A 14 22.20 -3.08 -0.93
CA ALA A 14 20.94 -3.34 -1.65
C ALA A 14 20.01 -4.20 -0.81
N LYS A 15 20.55 -5.22 -0.15
CA LYS A 15 19.76 -6.10 0.72
C LYS A 15 19.21 -5.33 1.92
N GLU A 16 20.03 -4.50 2.56
CA GLU A 16 19.61 -3.68 3.68
C GLU A 16 18.51 -2.69 3.30
N MET A 17 18.64 -2.07 2.12
CA MET A 17 17.63 -1.17 1.59
C MET A 17 16.33 -1.89 1.30
N GLN A 18 16.41 -3.10 0.73
CA GLN A 18 15.23 -3.91 0.45
C GLN A 18 14.50 -4.30 1.74
N GLU A 19 15.24 -4.74 2.75
CA GLU A 19 14.66 -5.09 4.05
C GLU A 19 14.00 -3.89 4.72
N LYS A 20 14.64 -2.73 4.64
CA LYS A 20 14.12 -1.48 5.18
C LYS A 20 12.82 -1.09 4.47
N LEU A 21 12.80 -1.19 3.14
CA LEU A 21 11.62 -0.87 2.35
C LEU A 21 10.45 -1.81 2.69
N GLN A 22 10.73 -3.11 2.78
CA GLN A 22 9.72 -4.10 3.17
C GLN A 22 9.12 -3.79 4.53
N LYS A 23 9.97 -3.40 5.49
CA LYS A 23 9.53 -3.04 6.83
C LYS A 23 8.65 -1.79 6.79
N GLU A 24 9.07 -0.76 6.05
CA GLU A 24 8.29 0.46 5.91
C GLU A 24 6.92 0.19 5.29
N LEU A 25 6.87 -0.67 4.25
CA LEU A 25 5.61 -1.06 3.62
C LEU A 25 4.71 -1.83 4.57
N ALA A 26 5.29 -2.74 5.37
CA ALA A 26 4.51 -3.53 6.34
C ALA A 26 3.94 -2.66 7.46
N GLU A 27 4.58 -1.57 7.81
CA GLU A 27 4.15 -0.65 8.85
C GLU A 27 3.19 0.43 8.36
N LEU A 28 3.08 0.61 7.05
CA LEU A 28 2.19 1.60 6.46
C LEU A 28 0.73 1.25 6.74
N ARG A 29 -0.07 2.28 7.05
CA ARG A 29 -1.51 2.12 7.32
C ARG A 29 -2.27 3.14 6.50
N ILE A 30 -3.03 2.64 5.54
CA ILE A 30 -3.82 3.47 4.63
C ILE A 30 -5.28 3.06 4.76
N GLU A 31 -6.13 4.02 5.05
CA GLU A 31 -7.56 3.78 5.20
C GLU A 31 -8.34 4.17 3.95
N GLY A 32 -9.26 3.30 3.57
CA GLY A 32 -10.26 3.58 2.54
C GLY A 32 -11.65 3.43 3.15
N THR A 33 -12.60 4.17 2.62
CA THR A 33 -13.98 4.16 3.14
C THR A 33 -15.00 4.11 2.01
N SER A 34 -16.21 3.73 2.38
CA SER A 34 -17.38 3.81 1.51
C SER A 34 -18.64 4.05 2.35
N GLY A 35 -19.74 4.39 1.69
CA GLY A 35 -21.01 4.58 2.37
C GLY A 35 -20.97 5.70 3.41
N GLY A 36 -20.27 6.80 3.12
CA GLY A 36 -20.15 7.91 4.06
C GLY A 36 -19.34 7.59 5.31
N GLY A 37 -18.42 6.62 5.22
CA GLY A 37 -17.60 6.20 6.35
C GLY A 37 -18.17 5.02 7.13
N MET A 38 -19.32 4.48 6.71
CA MET A 38 -19.93 3.33 7.40
C MET A 38 -19.14 2.04 7.19
N VAL A 39 -18.35 1.96 6.14
CA VAL A 39 -17.39 0.88 5.93
C VAL A 39 -16.01 1.47 5.82
N ALA A 40 -15.07 0.96 6.62
CA ALA A 40 -13.68 1.42 6.61
C ALA A 40 -12.75 0.21 6.51
N VAL A 41 -11.79 0.29 5.60
CA VAL A 41 -10.78 -0.73 5.36
C VAL A 41 -9.42 -0.10 5.59
N THR A 42 -8.55 -0.80 6.31
CA THR A 42 -7.15 -0.38 6.46
C THR A 42 -6.25 -1.42 5.81
N LEU A 43 -5.38 -0.95 4.91
CA LEU A 43 -4.38 -1.78 4.23
C LEU A 43 -2.98 -1.33 4.64
N ASP A 44 -2.02 -2.24 4.51
CA ASP A 44 -0.61 -1.88 4.58
C ASP A 44 -0.08 -1.50 3.18
N GLY A 45 1.21 -1.26 3.06
CA GLY A 45 1.84 -0.87 1.79
C GLY A 45 1.89 -1.98 0.75
N GLN A 46 1.64 -3.21 1.14
CA GLN A 46 1.55 -4.37 0.25
C GLN A 46 0.11 -4.72 -0.09
N LYS A 47 -0.84 -3.85 0.32
CA LYS A 47 -2.28 -4.04 0.14
C LYS A 47 -2.83 -5.25 0.91
N SER A 48 -2.16 -5.64 2.00
CA SER A 48 -2.71 -6.63 2.91
C SER A 48 -3.78 -5.99 3.78
N LEU A 49 -4.88 -6.70 3.98
CA LEU A 49 -5.98 -6.21 4.79
C LEU A 49 -5.63 -6.31 6.27
N ILE A 50 -5.51 -5.16 6.91
CA ILE A 50 -5.16 -5.07 8.33
C ILE A 50 -6.41 -5.03 9.20
N SER A 51 -7.41 -4.24 8.80
CA SER A 51 -8.66 -4.15 9.53
C SER A 51 -9.82 -3.84 8.61
N LEU A 52 -10.99 -4.27 9.05
CA LEU A 52 -12.26 -3.98 8.40
C LEU A 52 -13.24 -3.57 9.49
N LYS A 53 -13.83 -2.39 9.35
CA LYS A 53 -14.83 -1.88 10.30
C LYS A 53 -16.14 -1.68 9.56
N LEU A 54 -17.21 -2.20 10.13
CA LEU A 54 -18.57 -2.09 9.63
C LEU A 54 -19.44 -1.38 10.64
N ASP A 55 -20.13 -0.33 10.22
CA ASP A 55 -21.21 0.23 11.02
C ASP A 55 -22.37 -0.77 11.03
N PRO A 56 -22.99 -1.06 12.17
CA PRO A 56 -24.11 -1.99 12.22
C PRO A 56 -25.26 -1.66 11.28
N GLU A 57 -25.45 -0.40 10.93
CA GLU A 57 -26.53 0.03 10.03
C GLU A 57 -26.39 -0.56 8.62
N VAL A 58 -25.17 -0.88 8.16
CA VAL A 58 -24.97 -1.46 6.83
C VAL A 58 -25.05 -2.98 6.84
N VAL A 59 -25.16 -3.58 8.02
CA VAL A 59 -25.28 -5.05 8.16
C VAL A 59 -26.73 -5.42 8.20
N ASN A 60 -27.31 -5.63 7.02
CA ASN A 60 -28.72 -5.96 6.86
C ASN A 60 -28.84 -7.29 6.11
N LYS A 61 -29.39 -8.30 6.76
CA LYS A 61 -29.56 -9.63 6.17
C LYS A 61 -30.42 -9.61 4.90
N ASP A 62 -31.26 -8.60 4.74
CA ASP A 62 -32.16 -8.48 3.60
C ASP A 62 -31.51 -7.75 2.42
N ASP A 63 -30.29 -7.22 2.61
CA ASP A 63 -29.54 -6.54 1.57
C ASP A 63 -28.04 -6.81 1.69
N ILE A 64 -27.69 -8.07 1.54
CA ILE A 64 -26.30 -8.52 1.59
C ILE A 64 -25.49 -7.97 0.40
N ASP A 65 -26.13 -7.85 -0.76
CA ASP A 65 -25.48 -7.34 -1.97
C ASP A 65 -24.96 -5.92 -1.76
N MET A 66 -25.73 -5.07 -1.09
CA MET A 66 -25.29 -3.71 -0.75
C MET A 66 -24.05 -3.76 0.16
N LEU A 67 -24.04 -4.61 1.17
CA LEU A 67 -22.90 -4.74 2.08
C LEU A 67 -21.66 -5.19 1.32
N GLN A 68 -21.78 -6.17 0.46
CA GLN A 68 -20.66 -6.65 -0.37
C GLN A 68 -20.08 -5.53 -1.23
N ASP A 69 -20.95 -4.76 -1.89
CA ASP A 69 -20.53 -3.65 -2.75
C ASP A 69 -19.82 -2.56 -1.94
N LEU A 70 -20.31 -2.26 -0.74
CA LEU A 70 -19.68 -1.27 0.14
C LEU A 70 -18.30 -1.72 0.59
N ILE A 71 -18.12 -3.00 0.93
CA ILE A 71 -16.83 -3.55 1.32
C ILE A 71 -15.84 -3.47 0.14
N MET A 72 -16.29 -3.88 -1.05
CA MET A 72 -15.45 -3.82 -2.25
C MET A 72 -15.05 -2.37 -2.57
N ALA A 73 -15.98 -1.44 -2.46
CA ALA A 73 -15.69 -0.02 -2.71
C ALA A 73 -14.69 0.54 -1.71
N ALA A 74 -14.82 0.21 -0.43
CA ALA A 74 -13.88 0.66 0.60
C ALA A 74 -12.48 0.09 0.38
N PHE A 75 -12.40 -1.20 0.02
CA PHE A 75 -11.13 -1.84 -0.30
C PHE A 75 -10.46 -1.18 -1.52
N ASN A 76 -11.22 -0.97 -2.57
CA ASN A 76 -10.70 -0.34 -3.79
C ASN A 76 -10.25 1.10 -3.53
N ASP A 77 -10.96 1.83 -2.69
CA ASP A 77 -10.55 3.18 -2.27
C ASP A 77 -9.20 3.14 -1.54
N ALA A 78 -9.05 2.23 -0.58
CA ALA A 78 -7.79 2.05 0.14
C ALA A 78 -6.66 1.62 -0.80
N ALA A 79 -6.91 0.68 -1.70
CA ALA A 79 -5.91 0.18 -2.64
C ALA A 79 -5.41 1.29 -3.56
N ALA A 80 -6.32 2.13 -4.07
CA ALA A 80 -5.95 3.27 -4.91
C ALA A 80 -5.09 4.27 -4.14
N LYS A 81 -5.41 4.50 -2.86
CA LYS A 81 -4.63 5.40 -2.00
C LYS A 81 -3.24 4.83 -1.70
N VAL A 82 -3.11 3.51 -1.53
CA VAL A 82 -1.81 2.87 -1.40
C VAL A 82 -0.97 3.10 -2.65
N ASP A 83 -1.55 2.86 -3.82
CA ASP A 83 -0.84 3.07 -5.10
C ASP A 83 -0.40 4.53 -5.26
N GLU A 84 -1.27 5.47 -4.93
CA GLU A 84 -0.96 6.90 -4.98
C GLU A 84 0.18 7.26 -4.03
N HIS A 85 0.12 6.75 -2.81
CA HIS A 85 1.17 7.00 -1.81
C HIS A 85 2.52 6.47 -2.26
N LEU A 86 2.56 5.25 -2.80
CA LEU A 86 3.79 4.64 -3.30
C LEU A 86 4.32 5.38 -4.54
N SER A 87 3.43 5.81 -5.42
CA SER A 87 3.80 6.58 -6.59
C SER A 87 4.44 7.91 -6.22
N GLN A 88 3.86 8.62 -5.25
CA GLN A 88 4.41 9.88 -4.76
C GLN A 88 5.78 9.68 -4.11
N LYS A 89 5.94 8.61 -3.34
CA LYS A 89 7.21 8.29 -2.70
C LYS A 89 8.28 7.96 -3.72
N LEU A 90 7.97 7.17 -4.73
CA LEU A 90 8.87 6.85 -5.83
C LEU A 90 9.18 8.07 -6.67
N GLY A 91 8.20 8.93 -6.94
CA GLY A 91 8.39 10.18 -7.64
C GLY A 91 9.34 11.12 -6.91
N SER A 92 9.22 11.20 -5.59
CA SER A 92 10.10 11.98 -4.74
C SER A 92 11.54 11.45 -4.77
N LEU A 93 11.72 10.12 -4.73
CA LEU A 93 13.03 9.49 -4.82
C LEU A 93 13.59 9.55 -6.23
N GLY A 94 12.72 9.53 -7.24
CA GLY A 94 13.11 9.55 -8.64
C GLY A 94 13.26 10.92 -9.27
N ALA A 95 13.06 12.00 -8.51
CA ALA A 95 13.14 13.36 -9.04
C ALA A 95 14.52 13.70 -9.61
N GLY A 96 15.57 13.01 -9.15
CA GLY A 96 16.92 13.15 -9.66
C GLY A 96 17.35 12.03 -10.61
N LEU A 97 16.51 11.04 -10.83
CA LEU A 97 16.83 9.86 -11.64
C LEU A 97 15.81 9.73 -12.77
N LYS A 98 16.19 10.18 -13.95
CA LYS A 98 15.39 9.91 -15.14
C LYS A 98 15.65 8.48 -15.59
N ILE A 99 14.68 7.61 -15.35
CA ILE A 99 14.73 6.24 -15.84
C ILE A 99 13.93 6.18 -17.14
N PRO A 100 14.59 6.01 -18.30
CA PRO A 100 13.89 5.94 -19.58
C PRO A 100 12.93 4.75 -19.58
N GLY A 101 11.67 5.00 -19.95
CA GLY A 101 10.66 3.96 -20.09
C GLY A 101 9.72 3.79 -18.90
N MET A 102 9.95 4.47 -17.77
CA MET A 102 9.03 4.44 -16.62
C MET A 102 8.11 5.66 -16.56
N PHE A 103 8.35 6.67 -17.38
CA PHE A 103 7.54 7.87 -17.44
C PHE A 103 7.27 8.29 -18.86
#